data_e21336fa1a1d4261e1f36bfb1a301ccd
#
_entry.id   e21336fa1a1d4261e1f36bfb1a301ccd
#
_cell.length_a   1.000
_cell.length_b   1.000
_cell.length_c   1.000
_cell.angle_alpha   90.00
_cell.angle_beta   90.00
_cell.angle_gamma   90.00
#
_symmetry.space_group_name_H-M   'P 1'
#
loop_
_entity.id
_entity.type
_entity.pdbx_description
1 polymer ?
#
loop_
_entity_poly.entity_id
_entity_poly.type
_entity_poly.pdbx_seq_one_letter_code
_entity_poly.pdbx_strand_id
1 'polypeptide(L)'
;MNHVVFLSVPGLRSQDVVQMPNLAALADGGERASLTPSFPCVTWPVQSNMLTGKTPREHGVVANGFFWRAENKVEMWTAWNDKITSPQIWDLLHARDAKLTSAVWFPMLSKGCGADYICMPAPIHNPDGSESLWCYTKPIEFYGELRDTFDHFPLKHFWGPLANIKSTAWIADSAAYAAKKWRPNFFYIYLPHLDYSAQKSGPDSEPARKALGELDDVIGKLVAGCSEAYGSDVVFMVASEYVITPVGHVSYPNRALRQAELLKVRVEDGGEYLDTGGSAAWALVDHQFSHVFVKNGDARTCGQVADLFRGAAGIAEVLVGDERGKYALDHDRAGDVILISTPNSWQAYYWWLDDARAPKFARTVDIHAKPGYDPVELHFDFATKSIPLDATLIKGSHGAPVASDAQRGVLLSSAIDVIGANAVRDTDVCGLVLRQFE
;
A
#
# COMPACT_ATOMS: atom_id res chain seq x y z
N MET A 1 -24.53 -10.22 -18.74
CA MET A 1 -23.31 -10.60 -17.99
C MET A 1 -22.79 -9.31 -17.41
N ASN A 2 -22.77 -9.17 -16.09
CA ASN A 2 -22.44 -7.92 -15.43
C ASN A 2 -20.94 -7.61 -15.61
N HIS A 3 -20.61 -6.32 -15.64
CA HIS A 3 -19.24 -5.84 -15.55
C HIS A 3 -19.03 -5.16 -14.19
N VAL A 4 -17.92 -5.41 -13.53
CA VAL A 4 -17.55 -4.76 -12.27
C VAL A 4 -16.25 -3.99 -12.46
N VAL A 5 -16.31 -2.67 -12.25
CA VAL A 5 -15.15 -1.80 -12.18
C VAL A 5 -14.90 -1.46 -10.72
N PHE A 6 -13.78 -1.95 -10.18
CA PHE A 6 -13.41 -1.79 -8.79
C PHE A 6 -12.26 -0.76 -8.67
N LEU A 7 -12.52 0.35 -7.97
CA LEU A 7 -11.55 1.40 -7.70
C LEU A 7 -11.02 1.25 -6.28
N SER A 8 -9.72 1.03 -6.16
CA SER A 8 -9.01 0.98 -4.88
C SER A 8 -8.35 2.33 -4.61
N VAL A 9 -8.79 3.00 -3.54
CA VAL A 9 -8.44 4.40 -3.25
C VAL A 9 -7.87 4.51 -1.83
N PRO A 10 -6.54 4.37 -1.64
CA PRO A 10 -5.94 4.54 -0.32
C PRO A 10 -6.16 5.96 0.22
N GLY A 11 -6.37 6.07 1.51
CA GLY A 11 -6.56 7.35 2.19
C GLY A 11 -7.96 7.96 2.08
N LEU A 12 -8.90 7.35 1.34
CA LEU A 12 -10.27 7.86 1.20
C LEU A 12 -11.05 7.67 2.51
N ARG A 13 -11.49 8.76 3.13
CA ARG A 13 -12.32 8.73 4.34
C ARG A 13 -13.80 8.85 3.97
N SER A 14 -14.66 8.25 4.78
CA SER A 14 -16.10 8.35 4.60
C SER A 14 -16.59 9.81 4.52
N GLN A 15 -16.00 10.72 5.32
CA GLN A 15 -16.33 12.14 5.33
C GLN A 15 -15.86 12.91 4.08
N ASP A 16 -14.88 12.39 3.34
CA ASP A 16 -14.34 13.06 2.16
C ASP A 16 -15.28 12.98 0.95
N VAL A 17 -16.13 11.95 0.92
CA VAL A 17 -17.06 11.69 -0.21
C VAL A 17 -17.98 12.90 -0.49
N VAL A 18 -18.40 13.65 0.56
CA VAL A 18 -19.25 14.83 0.37
C VAL A 18 -18.52 16.00 -0.30
N GLN A 19 -17.19 15.98 -0.35
CA GLN A 19 -16.35 16.95 -1.03
C GLN A 19 -15.95 16.51 -2.44
N MET A 20 -16.41 15.32 -2.87
CA MET A 20 -16.10 14.67 -4.14
C MET A 20 -17.40 14.45 -4.94
N PRO A 21 -17.92 15.49 -5.64
CA PRO A 21 -19.25 15.44 -6.27
C PRO A 21 -19.41 14.32 -7.31
N ASN A 22 -18.36 13.99 -8.10
CA ASN A 22 -18.42 12.89 -9.06
C ASN A 22 -18.51 11.53 -8.34
N LEU A 23 -17.74 11.36 -7.27
CA LEU A 23 -17.77 10.14 -6.45
C LEU A 23 -19.11 10.02 -5.68
N ALA A 24 -19.62 11.13 -5.15
CA ALA A 24 -20.92 11.16 -4.49
C ALA A 24 -22.06 10.80 -5.46
N ALA A 25 -22.04 11.37 -6.68
CA ALA A 25 -23.01 11.07 -7.72
C ALA A 25 -22.94 9.59 -8.18
N LEU A 26 -21.75 8.99 -8.21
CA LEU A 26 -21.58 7.57 -8.53
C LEU A 26 -22.28 6.67 -7.51
N ALA A 27 -22.27 7.05 -6.24
CA ALA A 27 -22.90 6.30 -5.15
C ALA A 27 -24.38 6.69 -4.94
N ASP A 28 -24.87 7.71 -5.63
CA ASP A 28 -26.27 8.14 -5.53
C ASP A 28 -27.21 7.08 -6.13
N GLY A 29 -28.14 6.61 -5.32
CA GLY A 29 -29.01 5.50 -5.70
C GLY A 29 -28.43 4.09 -5.56
N GLY A 30 -27.17 3.97 -5.14
CA GLY A 30 -26.48 2.72 -4.83
C GLY A 30 -26.38 2.45 -3.32
N GLU A 31 -25.26 1.91 -2.89
CA GLU A 31 -25.03 1.54 -1.49
C GLU A 31 -23.72 2.12 -0.95
N ARG A 32 -23.71 2.34 0.37
CA ARG A 32 -22.54 2.78 1.12
C ARG A 32 -22.39 2.00 2.42
N ALA A 33 -21.20 1.49 2.68
CA ALA A 33 -20.87 0.82 3.93
C ALA A 33 -19.59 1.39 4.56
N SER A 34 -19.49 1.30 5.87
CA SER A 34 -18.23 1.50 6.59
C SER A 34 -17.28 0.32 6.30
N LEU A 35 -16.08 0.58 5.84
CA LEU A 35 -15.08 -0.46 5.52
C LEU A 35 -14.00 -0.50 6.59
N THR A 36 -13.86 -1.64 7.25
CA THR A 36 -12.82 -1.86 8.25
C THR A 36 -11.67 -2.63 7.62
N PRO A 37 -10.51 -2.00 7.36
CA PRO A 37 -9.32 -2.72 6.92
C PRO A 37 -8.80 -3.63 8.04
N SER A 38 -8.32 -4.79 7.67
CA SER A 38 -7.62 -5.69 8.59
C SER A 38 -6.18 -5.22 8.80
N PHE A 39 -5.66 -5.39 10.01
CA PHE A 39 -4.26 -5.07 10.29
C PHE A 39 -3.32 -6.11 9.62
N PRO A 40 -2.21 -5.68 9.00
CA PRO A 40 -1.68 -4.31 8.89
C PRO A 40 -2.45 -3.46 7.86
N CYS A 41 -2.85 -2.26 8.27
CA CYS A 41 -3.62 -1.35 7.43
C CYS A 41 -2.69 -0.59 6.46
N VAL A 42 -1.99 -1.32 5.60
CA VAL A 42 -1.09 -0.81 4.55
C VAL A 42 -1.42 -1.47 3.22
N THR A 43 -0.93 -0.88 2.13
CA THR A 43 -1.36 -1.17 0.76
C THR A 43 -1.37 -2.66 0.40
N TRP A 44 -0.24 -3.35 0.52
CA TRP A 44 -0.16 -4.74 0.03
C TRP A 44 -1.03 -5.72 0.80
N PRO A 45 -1.01 -5.75 2.16
CA PRO A 45 -1.91 -6.60 2.92
C PRO A 45 -3.38 -6.33 2.62
N VAL A 46 -3.82 -5.05 2.62
CA VAL A 46 -5.22 -4.71 2.40
C VAL A 46 -5.67 -5.04 0.97
N GLN A 47 -4.86 -4.73 -0.05
CA GLN A 47 -5.15 -5.16 -1.43
C GLN A 47 -5.25 -6.68 -1.53
N SER A 48 -4.34 -7.42 -0.88
CA SER A 48 -4.38 -8.88 -0.84
C SER A 48 -5.62 -9.41 -0.12
N ASN A 49 -6.03 -8.78 1.00
CA ASN A 49 -7.27 -9.13 1.69
C ASN A 49 -8.48 -8.96 0.78
N MET A 50 -8.60 -7.80 0.11
CA MET A 50 -9.72 -7.50 -0.81
C MET A 50 -9.73 -8.43 -2.03
N LEU A 51 -8.57 -8.79 -2.57
CA LEU A 51 -8.46 -9.61 -3.76
C LEU A 51 -8.62 -11.11 -3.51
N THR A 52 -8.31 -11.59 -2.30
CA THR A 52 -8.36 -13.02 -1.96
C THR A 52 -9.54 -13.40 -1.05
N GLY A 53 -10.10 -12.44 -0.32
CA GLY A 53 -11.04 -12.71 0.77
C GLY A 53 -10.39 -13.41 1.97
N LYS A 54 -9.06 -13.35 2.08
CA LYS A 54 -8.24 -14.05 3.08
C LYS A 54 -7.47 -13.04 3.93
N THR A 55 -6.86 -13.55 5.01
CA THR A 55 -6.04 -12.78 5.94
C THR A 55 -4.54 -12.97 5.67
N PRO A 56 -3.65 -12.13 6.24
CA PRO A 56 -2.20 -12.28 6.11
C PRO A 56 -1.67 -13.69 6.45
N ARG A 57 -2.30 -14.38 7.41
CA ARG A 57 -1.97 -15.79 7.74
C ARG A 57 -2.13 -16.73 6.55
N GLU A 58 -3.09 -16.47 5.68
CA GLU A 58 -3.46 -17.35 4.58
C GLU A 58 -2.78 -16.96 3.27
N HIS A 59 -2.72 -15.66 2.94
CA HIS A 59 -2.13 -15.19 1.69
C HIS A 59 -0.65 -14.79 1.80
N GLY A 60 -0.07 -14.73 3.01
CA GLY A 60 1.35 -14.53 3.26
C GLY A 60 1.88 -13.12 3.03
N VAL A 61 1.03 -12.11 2.80
CA VAL A 61 1.43 -10.71 2.65
C VAL A 61 1.25 -10.01 3.99
N VAL A 62 2.35 -9.78 4.68
CA VAL A 62 2.36 -9.33 6.09
C VAL A 62 2.75 -7.86 6.26
N ALA A 63 3.25 -7.21 5.20
CA ALA A 63 3.68 -5.80 5.16
C ALA A 63 3.87 -5.36 3.69
N ASN A 64 4.30 -4.10 3.46
CA ASN A 64 4.75 -3.62 2.14
C ASN A 64 6.18 -4.08 1.79
N GLY A 65 6.73 -5.00 2.55
CA GLY A 65 8.03 -5.59 2.34
C GLY A 65 8.18 -6.92 3.05
N PHE A 66 9.19 -7.66 2.66
CA PHE A 66 9.51 -8.97 3.21
C PHE A 66 10.95 -9.03 3.69
N PHE A 67 11.20 -9.81 4.73
CA PHE A 67 12.53 -10.27 5.06
C PHE A 67 12.64 -11.77 4.81
N TRP A 68 13.41 -12.13 3.81
CA TRP A 68 13.71 -13.52 3.45
C TRP A 68 14.82 -14.04 4.36
N ARG A 69 14.44 -14.75 5.42
CA ARG A 69 15.35 -15.19 6.49
C ARG A 69 16.48 -16.07 5.98
N ALA A 70 16.19 -17.00 5.07
CA ALA A 70 17.18 -17.92 4.50
C ALA A 70 18.25 -17.20 3.67
N GLU A 71 17.88 -16.11 3.01
CA GLU A 71 18.74 -15.32 2.14
C GLU A 71 19.33 -14.11 2.85
N ASN A 72 18.86 -13.84 4.08
CA ASN A 72 19.16 -12.63 4.85
C ASN A 72 18.94 -11.34 4.02
N LYS A 73 17.82 -11.29 3.29
CA LYS A 73 17.51 -10.23 2.34
C LYS A 73 16.20 -9.54 2.66
N VAL A 74 16.24 -8.21 2.70
CA VAL A 74 15.02 -7.37 2.69
C VAL A 74 14.61 -7.13 1.24
N GLU A 75 13.32 -7.30 0.95
CA GLU A 75 12.71 -7.00 -0.34
C GLU A 75 11.50 -6.08 -0.12
N MET A 76 11.72 -4.79 -0.39
CA MET A 76 10.66 -3.78 -0.37
C MET A 76 10.13 -3.54 -1.77
N TRP A 77 8.84 -3.23 -1.89
CA TRP A 77 8.22 -2.73 -3.12
C TRP A 77 8.36 -3.68 -4.32
N THR A 78 8.31 -4.99 -4.10
CA THR A 78 8.34 -5.96 -5.21
C THR A 78 7.04 -5.92 -6.01
N ALA A 79 7.18 -6.18 -7.32
CA ALA A 79 6.07 -6.17 -8.26
C ALA A 79 5.41 -7.55 -8.43
N TRP A 80 6.13 -8.64 -8.12
CA TRP A 80 5.75 -10.01 -8.47
C TRP A 80 4.60 -10.56 -7.65
N ASN A 81 3.60 -11.14 -8.34
CA ASN A 81 2.39 -11.71 -7.76
C ASN A 81 2.63 -13.01 -6.98
N ASP A 82 3.71 -13.73 -7.24
CA ASP A 82 4.08 -14.98 -6.56
C ASP A 82 4.21 -14.85 -5.03
N LYS A 83 4.21 -13.64 -4.52
CA LYS A 83 4.19 -13.36 -3.08
C LYS A 83 2.83 -13.63 -2.43
N ILE A 84 1.74 -13.55 -3.20
CA ILE A 84 0.38 -13.86 -2.73
C ILE A 84 0.13 -15.36 -2.92
N THR A 85 -0.05 -16.08 -1.81
CA THR A 85 -0.16 -17.55 -1.83
C THR A 85 -1.60 -18.09 -1.90
N SER A 86 -2.59 -17.20 -1.97
CA SER A 86 -4.01 -17.55 -2.08
C SER A 86 -4.58 -17.15 -3.45
N PRO A 87 -5.56 -17.89 -3.98
CA PRO A 87 -6.26 -17.52 -5.20
C PRO A 87 -6.90 -16.13 -5.07
N GLN A 88 -6.80 -15.33 -6.13
CA GLN A 88 -7.33 -13.99 -6.20
C GLN A 88 -8.62 -13.96 -7.04
N ILE A 89 -9.35 -12.85 -7.04
CA ILE A 89 -10.65 -12.74 -7.74
C ILE A 89 -10.59 -13.25 -9.18
N TRP A 90 -9.58 -12.91 -9.96
CA TRP A 90 -9.42 -13.38 -11.34
C TRP A 90 -9.24 -14.90 -11.45
N ASP A 91 -8.50 -15.52 -10.52
CA ASP A 91 -8.35 -16.97 -10.47
C ASP A 91 -9.67 -17.67 -10.14
N LEU A 92 -10.43 -17.09 -9.20
CA LEU A 92 -11.73 -17.59 -8.78
C LEU A 92 -12.81 -17.40 -9.87
N LEU A 93 -12.76 -16.29 -10.62
CA LEU A 93 -13.64 -16.05 -11.76
C LEU A 93 -13.35 -17.07 -12.88
N HIS A 94 -12.09 -17.26 -13.26
CA HIS A 94 -11.71 -18.26 -14.28
C HIS A 94 -12.07 -19.69 -13.86
N ALA A 95 -11.94 -20.02 -12.57
CA ALA A 95 -12.34 -21.34 -12.07
C ALA A 95 -13.88 -21.55 -12.15
N ARG A 96 -14.66 -20.46 -12.06
CA ARG A 96 -16.13 -20.49 -12.17
C ARG A 96 -16.59 -20.58 -13.64
N ASP A 97 -16.07 -19.70 -14.48
CA ASP A 97 -16.28 -19.69 -15.93
C ASP A 97 -15.04 -19.12 -16.65
N ALA A 98 -14.38 -19.95 -17.42
CA ALA A 98 -13.18 -19.57 -18.19
C ALA A 98 -13.43 -18.48 -19.25
N LYS A 99 -14.68 -18.10 -19.51
CA LYS A 99 -15.03 -16.99 -20.40
C LYS A 99 -15.05 -15.62 -19.70
N LEU A 100 -15.10 -15.61 -18.36
CA LEU A 100 -15.02 -14.37 -17.60
C LEU A 100 -13.58 -13.83 -17.67
N THR A 101 -13.43 -12.62 -18.18
CA THR A 101 -12.14 -11.95 -18.32
C THR A 101 -11.93 -10.90 -17.23
N SER A 102 -10.68 -10.67 -16.90
CA SER A 102 -10.30 -9.73 -15.85
C SER A 102 -9.16 -8.82 -16.28
N ALA A 103 -9.16 -7.59 -15.75
CA ALA A 103 -8.09 -6.64 -15.93
C ALA A 103 -7.61 -6.10 -14.58
N VAL A 104 -6.32 -5.78 -14.48
CA VAL A 104 -5.72 -5.22 -13.29
C VAL A 104 -4.76 -4.09 -13.64
N TRP A 105 -5.00 -2.90 -13.08
CA TRP A 105 -4.25 -1.68 -13.33
C TRP A 105 -3.62 -1.17 -12.05
N PHE A 106 -2.31 -1.21 -12.00
CA PHE A 106 -1.43 -0.56 -11.02
C PHE A 106 -1.45 -1.04 -9.56
N PRO A 107 -2.25 -2.01 -9.06
CA PRO A 107 -1.93 -2.55 -7.75
C PRO A 107 -0.54 -3.17 -7.79
N MET A 108 0.21 -3.02 -6.72
CA MET A 108 1.47 -3.72 -6.55
C MET A 108 1.20 -5.24 -6.44
N LEU A 109 2.24 -6.06 -6.52
CA LEU A 109 2.12 -7.54 -6.50
C LEU A 109 1.20 -8.09 -7.60
N SER A 110 1.08 -7.42 -8.76
CA SER A 110 0.24 -7.88 -9.87
C SER A 110 1.02 -8.40 -11.07
N LYS A 111 2.35 -8.21 -11.10
CA LYS A 111 3.18 -8.71 -12.20
C LYS A 111 3.14 -10.23 -12.30
N GLY A 112 2.63 -10.74 -13.41
CA GLY A 112 2.52 -12.18 -13.64
C GLY A 112 1.33 -12.85 -12.95
N CYS A 113 0.33 -12.08 -12.46
CA CYS A 113 -0.90 -12.66 -11.91
C CYS A 113 -1.75 -13.35 -12.99
N GLY A 114 -2.81 -14.06 -12.57
CA GLY A 114 -3.73 -14.80 -13.43
C GLY A 114 -4.68 -13.95 -14.27
N ALA A 115 -4.74 -12.61 -14.08
CA ALA A 115 -5.60 -11.75 -14.87
C ALA A 115 -5.29 -11.79 -16.38
N ASP A 116 -6.30 -11.53 -17.22
CA ASP A 116 -6.15 -11.54 -18.68
C ASP A 116 -5.39 -10.32 -19.18
N TYR A 117 -5.66 -9.16 -18.57
CA TYR A 117 -5.07 -7.88 -18.94
C TYR A 117 -4.41 -7.24 -17.72
N ILE A 118 -3.15 -6.83 -17.86
CA ILE A 118 -2.36 -6.26 -16.77
C ILE A 118 -1.67 -5.01 -17.25
N CYS A 119 -1.64 -3.97 -16.41
CA CYS A 119 -0.74 -2.83 -16.57
C CYS A 119 -0.23 -2.38 -15.20
N MET A 120 1.11 -2.29 -15.07
CA MET A 120 1.74 -1.81 -13.85
C MET A 120 3.13 -1.24 -14.14
N PRO A 121 3.66 -0.31 -13.32
CA PRO A 121 4.99 0.22 -13.55
C PRO A 121 6.06 -0.86 -13.37
N ALA A 122 6.98 -0.92 -14.30
CA ALA A 122 8.11 -1.84 -14.27
C ALA A 122 9.33 -1.19 -14.95
N PRO A 123 9.91 -0.12 -14.38
CA PRO A 123 11.05 0.57 -14.98
C PRO A 123 12.21 -0.40 -15.18
N ILE A 124 12.95 -0.19 -16.26
CA ILE A 124 14.13 -0.99 -16.58
C ILE A 124 15.35 -0.28 -16.00
N HIS A 125 16.02 -0.93 -15.06
CA HIS A 125 17.29 -0.45 -14.51
C HIS A 125 18.41 -0.77 -15.49
N ASN A 126 19.05 0.25 -16.02
CA ASN A 126 20.14 0.11 -16.98
C ASN A 126 21.48 -0.12 -16.26
N PRO A 127 22.48 -0.75 -16.92
CA PRO A 127 23.80 -1.00 -16.32
C PRO A 127 24.57 0.27 -15.90
N ASP A 128 24.25 1.42 -16.49
CA ASP A 128 24.85 2.73 -16.16
C ASP A 128 24.17 3.41 -14.95
N GLY A 129 23.18 2.73 -14.32
CA GLY A 129 22.43 3.26 -13.19
C GLY A 129 21.26 4.17 -13.57
N SER A 130 21.01 4.39 -14.86
CA SER A 130 19.81 5.10 -15.33
C SER A 130 18.58 4.18 -15.35
N GLU A 131 17.39 4.77 -15.42
CA GLU A 131 16.13 4.04 -15.57
C GLU A 131 15.46 4.38 -16.90
N SER A 132 15.05 3.35 -17.63
CA SER A 132 14.16 3.50 -18.78
C SER A 132 12.71 3.31 -18.35
N LEU A 133 11.85 4.27 -18.70
CA LEU A 133 10.43 4.20 -18.36
C LEU A 133 9.77 3.04 -19.12
N TRP A 134 9.13 2.17 -18.36
CA TRP A 134 8.43 1.01 -18.88
C TRP A 134 7.27 0.61 -17.96
N CYS A 135 6.20 0.04 -18.54
CA CYS A 135 5.19 -0.69 -17.79
C CYS A 135 5.16 -2.14 -18.27
N TYR A 136 5.06 -3.06 -17.33
CA TYR A 136 4.69 -4.43 -17.63
C TYR A 136 3.21 -4.46 -18.03
N THR A 137 2.92 -5.03 -19.19
CA THR A 137 1.55 -5.24 -19.65
C THR A 137 1.35 -6.70 -20.06
N LYS A 138 0.10 -7.14 -19.97
CA LYS A 138 -0.38 -8.38 -20.59
C LYS A 138 -1.60 -8.01 -21.41
N PRO A 139 -1.58 -8.17 -22.76
CA PRO A 139 -0.43 -8.59 -23.60
C PRO A 139 0.76 -7.65 -23.53
N ILE A 140 1.97 -8.15 -23.79
CA ILE A 140 3.20 -7.36 -23.62
C ILE A 140 3.32 -6.20 -24.60
N GLU A 141 2.77 -6.34 -25.81
CA GLU A 141 2.78 -5.33 -26.87
C GLU A 141 1.92 -4.12 -26.52
N PHE A 142 0.99 -4.27 -25.59
CA PHE A 142 0.01 -3.22 -25.25
C PHE A 142 0.65 -1.97 -24.67
N TYR A 143 1.81 -2.09 -24.01
CA TYR A 143 2.50 -0.91 -23.53
C TYR A 143 2.93 0.03 -24.65
N GLY A 144 3.31 -0.51 -25.81
CA GLY A 144 3.61 0.32 -27.00
C GLY A 144 2.41 1.17 -27.41
N GLU A 145 1.22 0.58 -27.45
CA GLU A 145 -0.03 1.27 -27.78
C GLU A 145 -0.41 2.34 -26.72
N LEU A 146 -0.25 2.01 -25.44
CA LEU A 146 -0.49 2.98 -24.36
C LEU A 146 0.47 4.16 -24.41
N ARG A 147 1.76 3.89 -24.61
CA ARG A 147 2.79 4.93 -24.76
C ARG A 147 2.51 5.85 -25.96
N ASP A 148 2.14 5.28 -27.10
CA ASP A 148 1.89 6.03 -28.33
C ASP A 148 0.60 6.88 -28.24
N THR A 149 -0.32 6.51 -27.32
CA THR A 149 -1.59 7.22 -27.07
C THR A 149 -1.48 8.26 -25.94
N PHE A 150 -0.77 7.95 -24.87
CA PHE A 150 -0.76 8.72 -23.61
C PHE A 150 0.65 9.14 -23.15
N ASP A 151 1.68 8.97 -23.98
CA ASP A 151 3.08 9.04 -23.58
C ASP A 151 3.47 7.96 -22.53
N HIS A 152 4.73 7.97 -22.10
CA HIS A 152 5.18 7.11 -21.03
C HIS A 152 4.45 7.40 -19.72
N PHE A 153 4.18 6.33 -18.95
CA PHE A 153 3.71 6.49 -17.58
C PHE A 153 4.64 7.43 -16.80
N PRO A 154 4.11 8.51 -16.19
CA PRO A 154 4.93 9.52 -15.56
C PRO A 154 5.41 9.07 -14.16
N LEU A 155 6.29 8.06 -14.12
CA LEU A 155 6.77 7.36 -12.93
C LEU A 155 7.21 8.30 -11.81
N LYS A 156 7.93 9.39 -12.15
CA LYS A 156 8.39 10.40 -11.16
C LYS A 156 7.25 11.13 -10.42
N HIS A 157 6.01 11.01 -10.92
CA HIS A 157 4.82 11.59 -10.30
C HIS A 157 3.97 10.55 -9.57
N PHE A 158 4.43 9.29 -9.51
CA PHE A 158 3.67 8.20 -8.90
C PHE A 158 3.90 8.11 -7.39
N TRP A 159 5.14 8.28 -6.94
CA TRP A 159 5.51 8.35 -5.52
C TRP A 159 6.59 9.41 -5.28
N GLY A 160 6.87 9.68 -3.98
CA GLY A 160 7.97 10.56 -3.57
C GLY A 160 7.66 12.05 -3.71
N PRO A 161 8.68 12.90 -3.70
CA PRO A 161 8.53 14.36 -3.54
C PRO A 161 7.85 15.06 -4.72
N LEU A 162 7.82 14.44 -5.89
CA LEU A 162 7.18 14.96 -7.10
C LEU A 162 5.81 14.32 -7.37
N ALA A 163 5.31 13.48 -6.46
CA ALA A 163 4.02 12.82 -6.59
C ALA A 163 2.91 13.87 -6.80
N ASN A 164 2.06 13.65 -7.80
CA ASN A 164 0.93 14.49 -8.12
C ASN A 164 -0.09 13.75 -8.99
N ILE A 165 -1.20 14.41 -9.32
CA ILE A 165 -2.33 13.81 -10.03
C ILE A 165 -2.00 13.22 -11.41
N LYS A 166 -0.90 13.63 -12.07
CA LYS A 166 -0.57 13.19 -13.45
C LYS A 166 -0.44 11.68 -13.57
N SER A 167 0.12 11.02 -12.55
CA SER A 167 0.24 9.55 -12.54
C SER A 167 -1.12 8.87 -12.43
N THR A 168 -1.97 9.33 -11.53
CA THR A 168 -3.33 8.78 -11.34
C THR A 168 -4.22 9.09 -12.54
N ALA A 169 -4.08 10.27 -13.17
CA ALA A 169 -4.78 10.60 -14.41
C ALA A 169 -4.37 9.63 -15.53
N TRP A 170 -3.07 9.37 -15.72
CA TRP A 170 -2.59 8.41 -16.70
C TRP A 170 -3.14 6.99 -16.45
N ILE A 171 -3.19 6.56 -15.18
CA ILE A 171 -3.80 5.27 -14.79
C ILE A 171 -5.26 5.23 -15.22
N ALA A 172 -6.03 6.27 -14.93
CA ALA A 172 -7.45 6.34 -15.24
C ALA A 172 -7.70 6.38 -16.76
N ASP A 173 -6.96 7.20 -17.50
CA ASP A 173 -7.11 7.34 -18.95
C ASP A 173 -6.76 6.04 -19.68
N SER A 174 -5.65 5.39 -19.30
CA SER A 174 -5.23 4.09 -19.84
C SER A 174 -6.19 2.97 -19.47
N ALA A 175 -6.77 2.99 -18.27
CA ALA A 175 -7.79 2.03 -17.85
C ALA A 175 -9.09 2.20 -18.65
N ALA A 176 -9.58 3.43 -18.85
CA ALA A 176 -10.75 3.70 -19.69
C ALA A 176 -10.52 3.25 -21.14
N TYR A 177 -9.32 3.44 -21.66
CA TYR A 177 -8.93 2.96 -22.99
C TYR A 177 -8.96 1.41 -23.06
N ALA A 178 -8.41 0.73 -22.06
CA ALA A 178 -8.44 -0.73 -21.98
C ALA A 178 -9.88 -1.27 -21.81
N ALA A 179 -10.73 -0.57 -21.04
CA ALA A 179 -12.14 -0.89 -20.90
C ALA A 179 -12.87 -0.87 -22.25
N LYS A 180 -12.64 0.16 -23.08
CA LYS A 180 -13.21 0.24 -24.43
C LYS A 180 -12.70 -0.86 -25.35
N LYS A 181 -11.42 -1.20 -25.24
CA LYS A 181 -10.78 -2.19 -26.12
C LYS A 181 -11.21 -3.63 -25.83
N TRP A 182 -11.27 -4.02 -24.56
CA TRP A 182 -11.43 -5.42 -24.17
C TRP A 182 -12.69 -5.73 -23.39
N ARG A 183 -13.31 -4.74 -22.76
CA ARG A 183 -14.53 -4.90 -21.93
C ARG A 183 -14.40 -6.05 -20.93
N PRO A 184 -13.33 -6.09 -20.07
CA PRO A 184 -13.19 -7.16 -19.09
C PRO A 184 -14.43 -7.21 -18.17
N ASN A 185 -14.78 -8.42 -17.70
CA ASN A 185 -15.90 -8.59 -16.77
C ASN A 185 -15.57 -8.02 -15.39
N PHE A 186 -14.33 -8.20 -14.93
CA PHE A 186 -13.82 -7.58 -13.70
C PHE A 186 -12.63 -6.68 -14.01
N PHE A 187 -12.65 -5.45 -13.52
CA PHE A 187 -11.55 -4.50 -13.68
C PHE A 187 -11.16 -3.88 -12.35
N TYR A 188 -9.98 -4.22 -11.83
CA TYR A 188 -9.39 -3.62 -10.63
C TYR A 188 -8.45 -2.47 -11.01
N ILE A 189 -8.67 -1.27 -10.46
CA ILE A 189 -7.90 -0.04 -10.77
C ILE A 189 -7.46 0.61 -9.46
N TYR A 190 -6.15 0.84 -9.31
CA TYR A 190 -5.54 1.48 -8.15
C TYR A 190 -5.32 2.97 -8.39
N LEU A 191 -5.83 3.82 -7.49
CA LEU A 191 -5.80 5.28 -7.61
C LEU A 191 -5.18 5.92 -6.35
N PRO A 192 -3.83 6.01 -6.23
CA PRO A 192 -3.15 6.34 -4.97
C PRO A 192 -3.03 7.83 -4.65
N HIS A 193 -3.66 8.73 -5.38
CA HIS A 193 -3.39 10.18 -5.32
C HIS A 193 -3.53 10.83 -3.94
N LEU A 194 -4.41 10.32 -3.07
CA LEU A 194 -4.68 10.93 -1.76
C LEU A 194 -3.57 10.70 -0.74
N ASP A 195 -2.72 9.69 -0.95
CA ASP A 195 -1.82 9.16 0.04
C ASP A 195 -0.75 10.16 0.48
N TYR A 196 0.03 10.68 -0.47
CA TYR A 196 1.23 11.46 -0.16
C TYR A 196 0.97 12.85 0.40
N SER A 197 -0.06 13.55 -0.07
CA SER A 197 -0.42 14.88 0.45
C SER A 197 -0.88 14.79 1.90
N ALA A 198 -1.63 13.74 2.25
CA ALA A 198 -2.10 13.49 3.61
C ALA A 198 -0.96 13.06 4.55
N GLN A 199 0.00 12.24 4.08
CA GLN A 199 1.18 11.88 4.86
C GLN A 199 2.08 13.09 5.13
N LYS A 200 2.37 13.88 4.09
CA LYS A 200 3.25 15.04 4.17
C LYS A 200 2.71 16.15 5.05
N SER A 201 1.44 16.51 4.87
CA SER A 201 0.86 17.74 5.42
C SER A 201 -0.26 17.50 6.42
N GLY A 202 -0.68 16.25 6.61
CA GLY A 202 -1.83 15.85 7.41
C GLY A 202 -3.11 15.74 6.58
N PRO A 203 -4.03 14.82 6.97
CA PRO A 203 -5.23 14.52 6.19
C PRO A 203 -6.26 15.65 6.11
N ASP A 204 -6.20 16.63 7.02
CA ASP A 204 -7.12 17.78 7.05
C ASP A 204 -6.48 19.08 6.51
N SER A 205 -5.29 18.98 5.94
CA SER A 205 -4.55 20.10 5.35
C SER A 205 -5.16 20.58 4.04
N GLU A 206 -4.81 21.83 3.64
CA GLU A 206 -5.19 22.34 2.32
C GLU A 206 -4.67 21.46 1.15
N PRO A 207 -3.39 21.02 1.13
CA PRO A 207 -2.92 20.10 0.10
C PRO A 207 -3.71 18.79 0.02
N ALA A 208 -4.14 18.22 1.16
CA ALA A 208 -4.95 17.02 1.17
C ALA A 208 -6.36 17.27 0.62
N ARG A 209 -7.00 18.40 0.98
CA ARG A 209 -8.30 18.79 0.39
C ARG A 209 -8.22 19.06 -1.10
N LYS A 210 -7.13 19.69 -1.56
CA LYS A 210 -6.89 19.88 -3.00
C LYS A 210 -6.80 18.55 -3.74
N ALA A 211 -6.10 17.56 -3.15
CA ALA A 211 -5.98 16.23 -3.72
C ALA A 211 -7.33 15.51 -3.86
N LEU A 212 -8.29 15.74 -2.95
CA LEU A 212 -9.66 15.21 -3.10
C LEU A 212 -10.33 15.71 -4.38
N GLY A 213 -10.30 17.03 -4.64
CA GLY A 213 -10.88 17.61 -5.86
C GLY A 213 -10.19 17.11 -7.13
N GLU A 214 -8.85 17.05 -7.13
CA GLU A 214 -8.07 16.53 -8.25
C GLU A 214 -8.40 15.06 -8.55
N LEU A 215 -8.55 14.22 -7.53
CA LEU A 215 -8.93 12.82 -7.69
C LEU A 215 -10.38 12.68 -8.15
N ASP A 216 -11.30 13.48 -7.63
CA ASP A 216 -12.71 13.45 -8.01
C ASP A 216 -12.90 13.75 -9.50
N ASP A 217 -12.18 14.75 -10.04
CA ASP A 217 -12.18 15.03 -11.48
C ASP A 217 -11.69 13.84 -12.31
N VAL A 218 -10.67 13.14 -11.85
CA VAL A 218 -10.13 11.94 -12.50
C VAL A 218 -11.13 10.78 -12.43
N ILE A 219 -11.77 10.56 -11.29
CA ILE A 219 -12.82 9.53 -11.12
C ILE A 219 -13.98 9.82 -12.06
N GLY A 220 -14.45 11.08 -12.16
CA GLY A 220 -15.53 11.44 -13.06
C GLY A 220 -15.24 11.08 -14.51
N LYS A 221 -14.01 11.37 -15.01
CA LYS A 221 -13.58 10.99 -16.36
C LYS A 221 -13.49 9.48 -16.55
N LEU A 222 -12.92 8.77 -15.59
CA LEU A 222 -12.80 7.31 -15.62
C LEU A 222 -14.17 6.64 -15.67
N VAL A 223 -15.11 7.07 -14.81
CA VAL A 223 -16.48 6.56 -14.77
C VAL A 223 -17.19 6.82 -16.10
N ALA A 224 -17.08 8.02 -16.66
CA ALA A 224 -17.66 8.35 -17.97
C ALA A 224 -17.07 7.45 -19.08
N GLY A 225 -15.76 7.27 -19.12
CA GLY A 225 -15.09 6.42 -20.10
C GLY A 225 -15.46 4.94 -20.00
N CYS A 226 -15.58 4.42 -18.78
CA CYS A 226 -16.05 3.05 -18.53
C CYS A 226 -17.55 2.90 -18.86
N SER A 227 -18.41 3.88 -18.51
CA SER A 227 -19.82 3.86 -18.85
C SER A 227 -20.05 3.88 -20.36
N GLU A 228 -19.25 4.62 -21.11
CA GLU A 228 -19.27 4.58 -22.58
C GLU A 228 -18.87 3.18 -23.13
N ALA A 229 -17.92 2.51 -22.50
CA ALA A 229 -17.48 1.18 -22.90
C ALA A 229 -18.48 0.08 -22.58
N TYR A 230 -19.09 0.10 -21.41
CA TYR A 230 -19.94 -0.99 -20.89
C TYR A 230 -21.44 -0.73 -21.03
N GLY A 231 -21.88 0.53 -21.22
CA GLY A 231 -23.28 0.91 -21.17
C GLY A 231 -23.85 0.82 -19.75
N SER A 232 -25.11 0.38 -19.65
CA SER A 232 -25.82 0.21 -18.36
C SER A 232 -25.40 -1.04 -17.57
N ASP A 233 -24.57 -1.91 -18.15
CA ASP A 233 -24.27 -3.24 -17.58
C ASP A 233 -23.06 -3.22 -16.64
N VAL A 234 -22.64 -2.04 -16.17
CA VAL A 234 -21.49 -1.88 -15.28
C VAL A 234 -21.90 -1.50 -13.87
N VAL A 235 -21.31 -2.20 -12.90
CA VAL A 235 -21.35 -1.85 -11.49
C VAL A 235 -19.98 -1.28 -11.10
N PHE A 236 -19.98 -0.08 -10.56
CA PHE A 236 -18.78 0.49 -9.96
C PHE A 236 -18.77 0.19 -8.46
N MET A 237 -17.63 -0.25 -7.97
CA MET A 237 -17.35 -0.38 -6.54
C MET A 237 -16.10 0.45 -6.22
N VAL A 238 -16.15 1.26 -5.15
CA VAL A 238 -15.04 2.09 -4.71
C VAL A 238 -14.72 1.76 -3.27
N ALA A 239 -13.52 1.28 -3.02
CA ALA A 239 -13.06 0.90 -1.68
C ALA A 239 -11.89 1.74 -1.21
N SER A 240 -11.96 2.23 0.01
CA SER A 240 -10.80 2.72 0.74
C SER A 240 -9.92 1.54 1.15
N GLU A 241 -8.60 1.67 0.99
CA GLU A 241 -7.69 0.65 1.54
C GLU A 241 -7.48 0.85 3.04
N TYR A 242 -7.23 2.06 3.43
CA TYR A 242 -7.01 2.52 4.81
C TYR A 242 -7.30 4.01 4.90
N VAL A 243 -7.30 4.52 6.12
CA VAL A 243 -7.43 5.95 6.40
C VAL A 243 -6.11 6.47 6.97
N ILE A 244 -5.67 7.63 6.47
CA ILE A 244 -4.52 8.34 7.05
C ILE A 244 -4.99 9.17 8.22
N THR A 245 -4.35 8.99 9.37
CA THR A 245 -4.64 9.73 10.61
C THR A 245 -3.54 10.75 10.91
N PRO A 246 -3.86 11.88 11.57
CA PRO A 246 -2.84 12.83 11.99
C PRO A 246 -1.84 12.18 12.95
N VAL A 247 -0.55 12.47 12.76
CA VAL A 247 0.51 12.03 13.67
C VAL A 247 1.35 13.22 14.15
N GLY A 248 1.80 13.15 15.38
CA GLY A 248 2.65 14.17 16.03
C GLY A 248 3.81 13.57 16.82
N HIS A 249 3.93 12.25 16.82
CA HIS A 249 4.99 11.54 17.52
C HIS A 249 5.68 10.52 16.59
N VAL A 250 7.00 10.36 16.76
CA VAL A 250 7.84 9.40 16.01
C VAL A 250 8.51 8.46 16.98
N SER A 251 8.39 7.17 16.75
CA SER A 251 9.18 6.14 17.42
C SER A 251 10.30 5.66 16.51
N TYR A 252 11.42 5.25 17.09
CA TYR A 252 12.60 4.77 16.37
C TYR A 252 12.99 3.37 16.86
N PRO A 253 12.31 2.31 16.46
CA PRO A 253 12.55 0.96 16.98
C PRO A 253 14.00 0.52 16.83
N ASN A 254 14.61 0.76 15.68
CA ASN A 254 16.00 0.36 15.43
C ASN A 254 17.01 1.14 16.26
N ARG A 255 16.77 2.42 16.59
CA ARG A 255 17.60 3.17 17.55
C ARG A 255 17.52 2.57 18.95
N ALA A 256 16.32 2.22 19.42
CA ALA A 256 16.12 1.58 20.72
C ALA A 256 16.81 0.20 20.78
N LEU A 257 16.63 -0.63 19.75
CA LEU A 257 17.31 -1.94 19.66
C LEU A 257 18.85 -1.78 19.64
N ARG A 258 19.36 -0.75 18.97
CA ARG A 258 20.80 -0.48 18.96
C ARG A 258 21.32 -0.01 20.32
N GLN A 259 20.59 0.86 21.02
CA GLN A 259 20.95 1.30 22.38
C GLN A 259 20.91 0.14 23.38
N ALA A 260 20.03 -0.84 23.16
CA ALA A 260 19.98 -2.09 23.94
C ALA A 260 20.98 -3.16 23.49
N GLU A 261 21.92 -2.82 22.59
CA GLU A 261 22.96 -3.72 22.04
C GLU A 261 22.43 -4.93 21.27
N LEU A 262 21.13 -4.92 20.89
CA LEU A 262 20.48 -5.98 20.11
C LEU A 262 20.72 -5.82 18.60
N LEU A 263 20.87 -4.58 18.11
CA LEU A 263 21.13 -4.26 16.71
C LEU A 263 22.58 -3.90 16.50
N LYS A 264 23.21 -4.47 15.46
CA LYS A 264 24.57 -4.16 15.01
C LYS A 264 24.57 -3.42 13.70
N VAL A 265 25.63 -2.63 13.51
CA VAL A 265 25.89 -1.90 12.27
C VAL A 265 27.27 -2.25 11.74
N ARG A 266 27.44 -2.15 10.43
CA ARG A 266 28.73 -2.14 9.74
C ARG A 266 29.06 -0.71 9.35
N VAL A 267 30.32 -0.32 9.43
CA VAL A 267 30.79 1.01 9.01
C VAL A 267 31.39 0.88 7.62
N GLU A 268 30.82 1.58 6.65
CA GLU A 268 31.29 1.59 5.26
C GLU A 268 31.32 3.06 4.78
N ASP A 269 32.44 3.53 4.27
CA ASP A 269 32.62 4.91 3.78
C ASP A 269 32.17 6.01 4.75
N GLY A 270 32.35 5.79 6.06
CA GLY A 270 31.92 6.70 7.13
C GLY A 270 30.46 6.63 7.52
N GLY A 271 29.62 5.90 6.77
CA GLY A 271 28.22 5.64 7.09
C GLY A 271 28.03 4.35 7.88
N GLU A 272 26.96 4.29 8.66
CA GLU A 272 26.55 3.10 9.44
C GLU A 272 25.44 2.36 8.72
N TYR A 273 25.71 1.14 8.28
CA TYR A 273 24.76 0.27 7.58
C TYR A 273 24.25 -0.82 8.51
N LEU A 274 22.96 -1.12 8.43
CA LEU A 274 22.33 -2.19 9.22
C LEU A 274 22.99 -3.54 8.90
N ASP A 275 23.43 -4.24 9.93
CA ASP A 275 23.93 -5.62 9.84
C ASP A 275 22.84 -6.59 10.34
N THR A 276 21.95 -6.97 9.44
CA THR A 276 20.83 -7.89 9.74
C THR A 276 21.34 -9.26 10.22
N GLY A 277 22.41 -9.78 9.62
CA GLY A 277 23.00 -11.08 9.96
C GLY A 277 23.74 -11.09 11.30
N GLY A 278 24.40 -9.96 11.65
CA GLY A 278 25.12 -9.77 12.90
C GLY A 278 24.25 -9.34 14.08
N SER A 279 23.05 -8.83 13.84
CA SER A 279 22.11 -8.37 14.87
C SER A 279 21.43 -9.53 15.57
N ALA A 280 21.22 -9.39 16.88
CA ALA A 280 20.33 -10.30 17.62
C ALA A 280 18.85 -10.02 17.32
N ALA A 281 18.51 -8.73 17.13
CA ALA A 281 17.20 -8.29 16.68
C ALA A 281 17.30 -6.99 15.90
N TRP A 282 16.40 -6.80 14.91
CA TRP A 282 16.25 -5.56 14.15
C TRP A 282 14.81 -5.43 13.63
N ALA A 283 14.35 -4.22 13.34
CA ALA A 283 12.99 -3.92 12.93
C ALA A 283 12.90 -3.57 11.44
N LEU A 284 12.03 -4.27 10.69
CA LEU A 284 11.52 -3.83 9.40
C LEU A 284 10.31 -2.93 9.68
N VAL A 285 10.50 -1.63 9.50
CA VAL A 285 9.52 -0.61 9.85
C VAL A 285 8.60 -0.33 8.66
N ASP A 286 7.29 -0.26 8.93
CA ASP A 286 6.27 0.04 7.92
C ASP A 286 5.16 0.91 8.53
N HIS A 287 5.24 2.23 8.34
CA HIS A 287 4.24 3.21 8.79
C HIS A 287 4.01 3.22 10.32
N GLN A 288 2.86 2.73 10.78
CA GLN A 288 2.48 2.71 12.21
C GLN A 288 2.75 1.35 12.88
N PHE A 289 3.55 0.50 12.28
CA PHE A 289 3.96 -0.76 12.87
C PHE A 289 5.34 -1.19 12.40
N SER A 290 5.90 -2.21 13.02
CA SER A 290 7.09 -2.89 12.54
C SER A 290 7.10 -4.37 12.89
N HIS A 291 7.75 -5.15 12.03
CA HIS A 291 8.15 -6.51 12.29
C HIS A 291 9.57 -6.52 12.86
N VAL A 292 9.74 -6.97 14.11
CA VAL A 292 11.06 -7.19 14.67
C VAL A 292 11.46 -8.64 14.42
N PHE A 293 12.52 -8.81 13.67
CA PHE A 293 13.10 -10.11 13.38
C PHE A 293 14.19 -10.41 14.39
N VAL A 294 14.05 -11.55 15.08
CA VAL A 294 14.98 -12.04 16.08
C VAL A 294 15.80 -13.18 15.50
N LYS A 295 17.10 -13.14 15.69
CA LYS A 295 18.01 -14.18 15.17
C LYS A 295 17.60 -15.56 15.71
N ASN A 296 17.35 -16.49 14.79
CA ASN A 296 16.89 -17.85 15.07
C ASN A 296 15.57 -17.93 15.88
N GLY A 297 14.79 -16.85 15.96
CA GLY A 297 13.57 -16.81 16.77
C GLY A 297 13.82 -17.05 18.27
N ASP A 298 15.02 -16.67 18.80
CA ASP A 298 15.40 -16.92 20.18
C ASP A 298 14.39 -16.33 21.18
N ALA A 299 13.72 -17.19 21.94
CA ALA A 299 12.63 -16.79 22.82
C ALA A 299 13.07 -15.81 23.93
N ARG A 300 14.32 -15.91 24.42
CA ARG A 300 14.87 -14.99 25.41
C ARG A 300 15.02 -13.58 24.80
N THR A 301 15.56 -13.50 23.60
CA THR A 301 15.71 -12.24 22.88
C THR A 301 14.35 -11.65 22.51
N CYS A 302 13.37 -12.47 22.10
CA CYS A 302 11.99 -12.01 21.91
C CYS A 302 11.41 -11.36 23.17
N GLY A 303 11.63 -11.98 24.34
CA GLY A 303 11.25 -11.42 25.64
C GLY A 303 11.94 -10.07 25.92
N GLN A 304 13.25 -9.99 25.69
CA GLN A 304 13.99 -8.73 25.86
C GLN A 304 13.47 -7.60 24.94
N VAL A 305 13.17 -7.91 23.69
CA VAL A 305 12.55 -6.95 22.77
C VAL A 305 11.18 -6.51 23.28
N ALA A 306 10.36 -7.46 23.72
CA ALA A 306 9.04 -7.14 24.25
C ALA A 306 9.12 -6.22 25.49
N ASP A 307 10.02 -6.52 26.42
CA ASP A 307 10.22 -5.70 27.64
C ASP A 307 10.74 -4.30 27.30
N LEU A 308 11.59 -4.17 26.26
CA LEU A 308 12.09 -2.88 25.78
C LEU A 308 10.97 -1.97 25.29
N PHE A 309 9.95 -2.53 24.63
CA PHE A 309 8.92 -1.73 23.95
C PHE A 309 7.58 -1.68 24.69
N ARG A 310 7.28 -2.57 25.63
CA ARG A 310 6.08 -2.51 26.46
C ARG A 310 6.08 -1.22 27.31
N GLY A 311 5.07 -0.38 27.08
CA GLY A 311 4.96 0.93 27.74
C GLY A 311 5.88 2.02 27.17
N ALA A 312 6.63 1.75 26.10
CA ALA A 312 7.42 2.77 25.42
C ALA A 312 6.51 3.82 24.76
N ALA A 313 6.95 5.07 24.75
CA ALA A 313 6.20 6.16 24.14
C ALA A 313 5.94 5.89 22.66
N GLY A 314 4.68 6.07 22.23
CA GLY A 314 4.26 5.85 20.86
C GLY A 314 3.98 4.40 20.48
N ILE A 315 4.17 3.44 21.39
CA ILE A 315 3.84 2.01 21.19
C ILE A 315 2.58 1.67 21.98
N ALA A 316 1.56 1.17 21.29
CA ALA A 316 0.29 0.74 21.87
C ALA A 316 0.28 -0.74 22.22
N GLU A 317 0.81 -1.59 21.33
CA GLU A 317 0.82 -3.03 21.51
C GLU A 317 2.18 -3.63 21.11
N VAL A 318 2.56 -4.69 21.81
CA VAL A 318 3.72 -5.52 21.49
C VAL A 318 3.26 -6.96 21.49
N LEU A 319 3.30 -7.62 20.32
CA LEU A 319 2.79 -8.98 20.14
C LEU A 319 3.96 -9.95 19.98
N VAL A 320 3.96 -11.03 20.76
CA VAL A 320 5.01 -12.07 20.76
C VAL A 320 4.36 -13.45 20.70
N GLY A 321 4.96 -14.38 19.97
CA GLY A 321 4.48 -15.76 19.90
C GLY A 321 3.02 -15.83 19.41
N ASP A 322 2.17 -16.49 20.18
CA ASP A 322 0.75 -16.70 19.83
C ASP A 322 -0.08 -15.39 19.82
N GLU A 323 0.38 -14.33 20.50
CA GLU A 323 -0.30 -13.03 20.49
C GLU A 323 -0.42 -12.46 19.09
N ARG A 324 0.50 -12.80 18.17
CA ARG A 324 0.46 -12.38 16.75
C ARG A 324 -0.80 -12.89 16.04
N GLY A 325 -1.37 -14.00 16.52
CA GLY A 325 -2.63 -14.57 16.03
C GLY A 325 -3.84 -13.65 16.18
N LYS A 326 -3.78 -12.65 17.11
CA LYS A 326 -4.81 -11.61 17.27
C LYS A 326 -5.16 -10.93 15.96
N TYR A 327 -4.16 -10.71 15.11
CA TYR A 327 -4.29 -10.05 13.82
C TYR A 327 -3.93 -10.94 12.62
N ALA A 328 -3.96 -12.26 12.81
CA ALA A 328 -3.59 -13.22 11.78
C ALA A 328 -2.18 -12.98 11.19
N LEU A 329 -1.22 -12.59 12.04
CA LEU A 329 0.19 -12.38 11.68
C LEU A 329 1.12 -13.49 12.22
N ASP A 330 0.57 -14.62 12.63
CA ASP A 330 1.27 -15.85 12.96
C ASP A 330 1.66 -16.64 11.70
N HIS A 331 2.40 -15.95 10.82
CA HIS A 331 2.93 -16.45 9.56
C HIS A 331 4.46 -16.39 9.57
N ASP A 332 5.14 -17.31 8.87
CA ASP A 332 6.61 -17.42 8.85
C ASP A 332 7.31 -16.18 8.30
N ARG A 333 6.64 -15.43 7.42
CA ARG A 333 7.15 -14.16 6.87
C ARG A 333 7.05 -12.99 7.84
N ALA A 334 6.24 -13.10 8.89
CA ALA A 334 6.11 -12.05 9.90
C ALA A 334 7.31 -12.00 10.84
N GLY A 335 7.49 -10.87 11.51
CA GLY A 335 8.48 -10.73 12.59
C GLY A 335 8.15 -11.63 13.79
N ASP A 336 9.15 -11.94 14.58
CA ASP A 336 8.99 -12.70 15.82
C ASP A 336 8.29 -11.86 16.91
N VAL A 337 8.49 -10.53 16.84
CA VAL A 337 7.79 -9.54 17.65
C VAL A 337 7.19 -8.49 16.72
N ILE A 338 5.97 -8.04 16.99
CA ILE A 338 5.30 -6.99 16.22
C ILE A 338 5.05 -5.80 17.13
N LEU A 339 5.51 -4.63 16.71
CA LEU A 339 5.30 -3.39 17.42
C LEU A 339 4.22 -2.58 16.71
N ILE A 340 3.18 -2.18 17.43
CA ILE A 340 2.05 -1.40 16.90
C ILE A 340 2.06 -0.04 17.57
N SER A 341 2.00 1.03 16.77
CA SER A 341 1.99 2.41 17.27
C SER A 341 0.66 2.79 17.91
N THR A 342 0.71 3.79 18.80
CA THR A 342 -0.49 4.55 19.18
C THR A 342 -1.04 5.30 17.96
N PRO A 343 -2.34 5.66 17.93
CA PRO A 343 -2.96 6.28 16.75
C PRO A 343 -2.29 7.58 16.27
N ASN A 344 -1.66 8.34 17.17
CA ASN A 344 -0.98 9.59 16.85
C ASN A 344 0.54 9.45 16.63
N SER A 345 1.04 8.21 16.52
CA SER A 345 2.47 7.91 16.34
C SER A 345 2.70 7.14 15.06
N TRP A 346 3.89 7.27 14.51
CA TRP A 346 4.40 6.42 13.46
C TRP A 346 5.84 5.98 13.76
N GLN A 347 6.40 5.04 13.00
CA GLN A 347 7.71 4.46 13.26
C GLN A 347 8.66 4.80 12.10
N ALA A 348 9.84 5.38 12.43
CA ALA A 348 10.90 5.64 11.47
C ALA A 348 11.96 4.52 11.51
N TYR A 349 12.44 4.12 10.34
CA TYR A 349 13.36 2.97 10.18
C TYR A 349 14.79 3.20 10.70
N TYR A 350 15.14 4.44 11.11
CA TYR A 350 16.49 4.89 11.43
C TYR A 350 17.14 4.09 12.56
N TRP A 351 18.38 3.65 12.34
CA TRP A 351 19.19 2.95 13.34
C TRP A 351 20.41 3.74 13.80
N TRP A 352 20.88 4.74 13.01
CA TRP A 352 22.02 5.59 13.38
C TRP A 352 21.67 6.52 14.54
N LEU A 353 22.64 6.71 15.46
CA LEU A 353 22.48 7.57 16.64
C LEU A 353 22.99 9.00 16.41
N ASP A 354 23.82 9.18 15.37
CA ASP A 354 24.35 10.45 14.90
C ASP A 354 24.02 10.58 13.42
N ASP A 355 23.32 11.63 13.02
CA ASP A 355 22.91 11.88 11.64
C ASP A 355 24.09 12.09 10.68
N ALA A 356 25.26 12.48 11.19
CA ALA A 356 26.49 12.53 10.40
C ALA A 356 26.95 11.15 9.94
N ARG A 357 26.50 10.09 10.62
CA ARG A 357 26.84 8.70 10.32
C ARG A 357 25.69 7.93 9.62
N ALA A 358 24.62 8.62 9.23
CA ALA A 358 23.57 8.02 8.45
C ALA A 358 24.11 7.39 7.16
N PRO A 359 23.59 6.23 6.71
CA PRO A 359 24.01 5.66 5.43
C PRO A 359 23.66 6.61 4.28
N LYS A 360 24.45 6.58 3.21
CA LYS A 360 24.31 7.52 2.08
C LYS A 360 22.88 7.53 1.50
N PHE A 361 22.25 6.36 1.38
CA PHE A 361 20.88 6.24 0.85
C PHE A 361 19.82 6.92 1.73
N ALA A 362 20.08 7.14 3.02
CA ALA A 362 19.13 7.78 3.92
C ALA A 362 18.80 9.22 3.49
N ARG A 363 19.67 9.86 2.72
CA ARG A 363 19.50 11.23 2.21
C ARG A 363 19.03 11.27 0.75
N THR A 364 18.72 10.13 0.15
CA THR A 364 18.27 10.03 -1.25
C THR A 364 16.84 9.56 -1.32
N VAL A 365 16.21 9.80 -2.46
CA VAL A 365 14.90 9.19 -2.82
C VAL A 365 15.21 7.85 -3.46
N ASP A 366 15.30 6.80 -2.64
CA ASP A 366 15.61 5.43 -3.08
C ASP A 366 14.89 4.41 -2.19
N ILE A 367 13.66 4.11 -2.58
CA ILE A 367 12.79 3.19 -1.83
C ILE A 367 13.30 1.75 -1.79
N HIS A 368 14.15 1.34 -2.73
CA HIS A 368 14.68 -0.02 -2.81
C HIS A 368 15.93 -0.23 -1.95
N ALA A 369 16.71 0.83 -1.69
CA ALA A 369 17.89 0.74 -0.85
C ALA A 369 17.57 0.78 0.66
N LYS A 370 16.36 1.25 1.02
CA LYS A 370 15.94 1.43 2.42
C LYS A 370 15.27 0.16 2.95
N PRO A 371 15.74 -0.42 4.07
CA PRO A 371 15.10 -1.57 4.70
C PRO A 371 13.93 -1.11 5.59
N GLY A 372 12.92 -0.52 4.99
CA GLY A 372 11.72 0.02 5.62
C GLY A 372 11.13 1.20 4.86
N TYR A 373 9.93 1.62 5.25
CA TYR A 373 9.26 2.74 4.65
C TYR A 373 9.80 4.08 5.18
N ASP A 374 10.05 5.03 4.28
CA ASP A 374 10.58 6.36 4.61
C ASP A 374 9.76 7.49 3.96
N PRO A 375 8.66 7.94 4.58
CA PRO A 375 7.86 9.04 4.05
C PRO A 375 8.58 10.40 4.10
N VAL A 376 9.71 10.51 4.79
CA VAL A 376 10.53 11.75 4.83
C VAL A 376 11.05 12.11 3.44
N GLU A 377 11.11 11.16 2.51
CA GLU A 377 11.39 11.41 1.09
C GLU A 377 10.47 12.47 0.46
N LEU A 378 9.24 12.62 0.96
CA LEU A 378 8.28 13.65 0.53
C LEU A 378 8.78 15.08 0.78
N HIS A 379 9.77 15.25 1.67
CA HIS A 379 10.38 16.53 2.05
C HIS A 379 11.73 16.79 1.39
N PHE A 380 11.96 16.21 0.19
CA PHE A 380 13.19 16.44 -0.57
C PHE A 380 13.46 17.93 -0.77
N ASP A 381 14.67 18.37 -0.37
CA ASP A 381 15.13 19.72 -0.57
C ASP A 381 15.89 19.82 -1.91
N PHE A 382 15.30 20.55 -2.85
CA PHE A 382 15.88 20.71 -4.20
C PHE A 382 17.14 21.59 -4.21
N ALA A 383 17.37 22.42 -3.19
CA ALA A 383 18.56 23.26 -3.10
C ALA A 383 19.79 22.44 -2.67
N THR A 384 19.62 21.58 -1.67
CA THR A 384 20.68 20.68 -1.18
C THR A 384 20.70 19.35 -1.91
N LYS A 385 19.68 19.05 -2.74
CA LYS A 385 19.47 17.76 -3.44
C LYS A 385 19.49 16.58 -2.48
N SER A 386 18.90 16.72 -1.31
CA SER A 386 18.83 15.67 -0.30
C SER A 386 17.51 15.71 0.46
N ILE A 387 17.19 14.59 1.12
CA ILE A 387 16.12 14.55 2.11
C ILE A 387 16.68 14.88 3.49
N PRO A 388 15.93 15.63 4.32
CA PRO A 388 16.27 15.82 5.71
C PRO A 388 16.16 14.48 6.47
N LEU A 389 16.89 14.34 7.57
CA LEU A 389 16.77 13.19 8.47
C LEU A 389 15.84 13.52 9.65
N ASP A 390 14.85 14.35 9.42
CA ASP A 390 13.88 14.80 10.41
C ASP A 390 12.52 14.14 10.20
N ALA A 391 12.30 13.02 10.88
CA ALA A 391 11.05 12.27 10.79
C ALA A 391 9.84 13.00 11.43
N THR A 392 10.06 14.08 12.19
CA THR A 392 8.97 14.90 12.77
C THR A 392 8.23 15.75 11.73
N LEU A 393 8.76 15.83 10.51
CA LEU A 393 8.12 16.52 9.40
C LEU A 393 6.85 15.83 8.92
N ILE A 394 6.71 14.51 9.13
CA ILE A 394 5.53 13.73 8.74
C ILE A 394 4.34 14.11 9.62
N LYS A 395 3.18 14.37 8.99
CA LYS A 395 1.96 14.86 9.64
C LYS A 395 0.79 13.89 9.54
N GLY A 396 0.89 12.85 8.73
CA GLY A 396 -0.12 11.79 8.63
C GLY A 396 0.53 10.43 8.42
N SER A 397 -0.10 9.38 8.94
CA SER A 397 0.32 8.01 8.74
C SER A 397 -0.85 7.05 8.84
N HIS A 398 -0.61 5.79 8.53
CA HIS A 398 -1.56 4.69 8.59
C HIS A 398 -0.86 3.40 8.99
N GLY A 399 -1.56 2.29 9.05
CA GLY A 399 -0.94 1.00 9.30
C GLY A 399 -1.34 0.35 10.62
N ALA A 400 -1.73 1.13 11.63
CA ALA A 400 -2.24 0.61 12.92
C ALA A 400 -3.63 -0.04 12.76
N PRO A 401 -4.01 -0.96 13.67
CA PRO A 401 -5.37 -1.50 13.71
C PRO A 401 -6.41 -0.40 13.90
N VAL A 402 -7.60 -0.59 13.33
CA VAL A 402 -8.72 0.33 13.53
C VAL A 402 -9.18 0.29 14.99
N ALA A 403 -9.03 1.40 15.68
CA ALA A 403 -9.43 1.58 17.08
C ALA A 403 -10.67 2.46 17.24
N SER A 404 -11.07 3.18 16.19
CA SER A 404 -12.24 4.09 16.20
C SER A 404 -12.89 4.19 14.83
N ASP A 405 -14.12 4.70 14.79
CA ASP A 405 -14.84 4.91 13.52
C ASP A 405 -14.11 5.89 12.58
N ALA A 406 -13.34 6.84 13.13
CA ALA A 406 -12.55 7.78 12.33
C ALA A 406 -11.41 7.11 11.52
N GLN A 407 -11.04 5.88 11.87
CA GLN A 407 -10.03 5.10 11.17
C GLN A 407 -10.63 4.11 10.17
N ARG A 408 -11.96 4.05 10.07
CA ARG A 408 -12.64 3.22 9.07
C ARG A 408 -12.71 3.96 7.74
N GLY A 409 -12.49 3.20 6.68
CA GLY A 409 -12.70 3.66 5.32
C GLY A 409 -14.16 3.54 4.90
N VAL A 410 -14.37 3.55 3.59
CA VAL A 410 -15.68 3.46 2.97
C VAL A 410 -15.66 2.46 1.82
N LEU A 411 -16.73 1.68 1.66
CA LEU A 411 -17.07 0.94 0.46
C LEU A 411 -18.33 1.55 -0.15
N LEU A 412 -18.25 1.92 -1.42
CA LEU A 412 -19.36 2.45 -2.20
C LEU A 412 -19.70 1.50 -3.35
N SER A 413 -20.95 1.42 -3.71
CA SER A 413 -21.43 0.76 -4.93
C SER A 413 -22.35 1.71 -5.70
N SER A 414 -22.29 1.69 -7.03
CA SER A 414 -23.20 2.41 -7.91
C SER A 414 -24.58 1.72 -8.05
N ALA A 415 -24.75 0.53 -7.49
CA ALA A 415 -25.99 -0.24 -7.57
C ALA A 415 -26.42 -0.74 -6.18
N ILE A 416 -27.70 -1.00 -6.02
CA ILE A 416 -28.29 -1.64 -4.83
C ILE A 416 -28.05 -3.15 -4.85
N ASP A 417 -28.20 -3.80 -3.71
CA ASP A 417 -28.06 -5.25 -3.51
C ASP A 417 -26.64 -5.81 -3.81
N VAL A 418 -25.63 -4.94 -3.84
CA VAL A 418 -24.23 -5.30 -4.03
C VAL A 418 -23.54 -5.54 -2.69
N ILE A 419 -23.67 -4.58 -1.78
CA ILE A 419 -23.01 -4.62 -0.46
C ILE A 419 -23.90 -5.34 0.55
N GLY A 420 -25.16 -4.92 0.68
CA GLY A 420 -26.16 -5.56 1.53
C GLY A 420 -25.91 -5.41 3.03
N ALA A 421 -25.02 -4.52 3.46
CA ALA A 421 -24.67 -4.28 4.86
C ALA A 421 -24.16 -2.84 5.09
N ASN A 422 -24.37 -2.32 6.31
CA ASN A 422 -23.87 -0.98 6.69
C ASN A 422 -22.39 -0.95 7.07
N ALA A 423 -21.80 -2.12 7.34
CA ALA A 423 -20.39 -2.27 7.70
C ALA A 423 -19.85 -3.60 7.15
N VAL A 424 -18.66 -3.54 6.59
CA VAL A 424 -17.96 -4.68 6.00
C VAL A 424 -16.48 -4.65 6.37
N ARG A 425 -15.80 -5.78 6.20
CA ARG A 425 -14.35 -5.90 6.29
C ARG A 425 -13.74 -5.92 4.89
N ASP A 426 -12.47 -5.60 4.79
CA ASP A 426 -11.71 -5.72 3.54
C ASP A 426 -11.71 -7.15 2.99
N THR A 427 -11.71 -8.18 3.86
CA THR A 427 -11.83 -9.59 3.47
C THR A 427 -13.20 -9.98 2.88
N ASP A 428 -14.24 -9.19 3.11
CA ASP A 428 -15.57 -9.45 2.53
C ASP A 428 -15.64 -9.03 1.05
N VAL A 429 -14.76 -8.12 0.62
CA VAL A 429 -14.80 -7.49 -0.71
C VAL A 429 -14.69 -8.52 -1.83
N CYS A 430 -13.81 -9.52 -1.72
CA CYS A 430 -13.71 -10.60 -2.70
C CYS A 430 -15.06 -11.28 -2.95
N GLY A 431 -15.76 -11.66 -1.88
CA GLY A 431 -17.08 -12.30 -1.96
C GLY A 431 -18.15 -11.38 -2.55
N LEU A 432 -18.10 -10.06 -2.22
CA LEU A 432 -19.02 -9.06 -2.78
C LEU A 432 -18.87 -8.95 -4.29
N VAL A 433 -17.62 -8.90 -4.80
CA VAL A 433 -17.34 -8.87 -6.24
C VAL A 433 -17.80 -10.15 -6.91
N LEU A 434 -17.45 -11.32 -6.36
CA LEU A 434 -17.77 -12.62 -6.97
C LEU A 434 -19.28 -12.87 -7.10
N ARG A 435 -20.10 -12.36 -6.17
CA ARG A 435 -21.57 -12.44 -6.24
C ARG A 435 -22.15 -11.73 -7.46
N GLN A 436 -21.47 -10.73 -8.01
CA GLN A 436 -21.96 -10.03 -9.20
C GLN A 436 -21.90 -10.88 -10.47
N PHE A 437 -21.31 -12.06 -10.40
CA PHE A 437 -21.15 -13.02 -11.50
C PHE A 437 -21.90 -14.34 -11.24
N GLU A 438 -22.83 -14.35 -10.29
CA GLU A 438 -23.71 -15.49 -9.99
C GLU A 438 -24.93 -15.59 -10.88
#